data_ef199adb3a00cf59b8f8590bd8aec04d
#
_entry.id   ef199adb3a00cf59b8f8590bd8aec04d
#
_cell.length_a   1.000
_cell.length_b   1.000
_cell.length_c   1.000
_cell.angle_alpha   90.00
_cell.angle_beta   90.00
_cell.angle_gamma   90.00
#
_symmetry.space_group_name_H-M   'P 1'
#
loop_
_entity.id
_entity.type
_entity.pdbx_description
1 polymer ?
#
loop_
_entity_poly.entity_id
_entity_poly.type
_entity_poly.pdbx_seq_one_letter_code
_entity_poly.pdbx_strand_id
1 'polypeptide(L)'
;TTPGGGGGPTLTYVWSPQAGLYTNATATTPYTGGNTPNVYAAPTAQTLYTVRATDVATGCFTDATVLVNYTPPAPTVVPSSVTMCLGDPAVKLKSSSSQAFSSTFNSGTLALAIPDGPASWPQTVFPGVVTPNLPVSGIPANATITGMSVKLNLTHTYIADMVIVLKAPNGQVFNLDANINKTGGAGANFINTIISSASTTPLSAGAPPYTGTFRADAVG
;
A
#
# COMPACT_ATOMS: atom_id res chain seq x y z
N THR A 1 35.20 -3.42 -51.21
CA THR A 1 34.81 -2.75 -49.97
C THR A 1 33.36 -3.10 -49.67
N THR A 2 33.17 -4.02 -48.74
CA THR A 2 31.85 -4.33 -48.17
C THR A 2 31.33 -3.09 -47.42
N PRO A 3 30.07 -2.63 -47.67
CA PRO A 3 29.50 -1.58 -46.86
C PRO A 3 29.36 -2.11 -45.42
N GLY A 4 29.95 -1.40 -44.47
CA GLY A 4 29.83 -1.72 -43.05
C GLY A 4 28.36 -1.75 -42.64
N GLY A 5 27.96 -2.78 -41.92
CA GLY A 5 26.63 -2.94 -41.37
C GLY A 5 26.26 -1.71 -40.55
N GLY A 6 25.36 -0.88 -41.04
CA GLY A 6 24.80 0.23 -40.34
C GLY A 6 23.98 -0.32 -39.17
N GLY A 7 24.43 -0.10 -37.93
CA GLY A 7 23.58 -0.25 -36.75
C GLY A 7 22.33 0.61 -36.99
N GLY A 8 21.16 0.04 -36.72
CA GLY A 8 19.89 0.78 -36.84
C GLY A 8 19.90 2.05 -35.95
N PRO A 9 19.00 3.00 -36.16
CA PRO A 9 18.96 4.25 -35.43
C PRO A 9 18.81 3.97 -33.92
N THR A 10 19.61 4.68 -33.11
CA THR A 10 19.44 4.65 -31.64
C THR A 10 18.32 5.58 -31.27
N LEU A 11 17.19 5.02 -30.85
CA LEU A 11 16.00 5.79 -30.52
C LEU A 11 15.87 5.99 -29.00
N THR A 12 15.45 7.17 -28.61
CA THR A 12 14.97 7.46 -27.25
C THR A 12 13.45 7.62 -27.29
N TYR A 13 12.78 7.17 -26.21
CA TYR A 13 11.32 7.19 -26.11
C TYR A 13 10.90 7.98 -24.87
N VAL A 14 10.09 8.99 -25.08
CA VAL A 14 9.53 9.81 -23.98
C VAL A 14 8.01 9.83 -24.10
N TRP A 15 7.35 9.54 -23.00
CA TRP A 15 5.89 9.50 -22.90
C TRP A 15 5.33 10.76 -22.24
N SER A 16 4.18 11.23 -22.71
CA SER A 16 3.46 12.35 -22.16
C SER A 16 1.93 12.21 -22.33
N PRO A 17 1.11 12.76 -21.42
CA PRO A 17 1.47 13.30 -20.12
C PRO A 17 2.02 12.22 -19.18
N GLN A 18 2.81 12.59 -18.18
CA GLN A 18 3.38 11.63 -17.22
C GLN A 18 2.35 11.13 -16.19
N ALA A 19 1.32 11.93 -15.93
CA ALA A 19 0.26 11.60 -14.97
C ALA A 19 -0.43 10.28 -15.32
N GLY A 20 -0.48 9.37 -14.36
CA GLY A 20 -1.06 8.03 -14.55
C GLY A 20 -0.18 7.05 -15.33
N LEU A 21 1.08 7.39 -15.59
CA LEU A 21 2.06 6.48 -16.15
C LEU A 21 3.04 5.97 -15.08
N TYR A 22 3.44 4.70 -15.21
CA TYR A 22 4.28 3.99 -14.27
C TYR A 22 5.32 3.15 -15.00
N THR A 23 6.41 2.82 -14.31
CA THR A 23 7.48 1.95 -14.84
C THR A 23 7.29 0.48 -14.48
N ASN A 24 6.26 0.15 -13.66
CA ASN A 24 5.95 -1.22 -13.23
C ASN A 24 4.45 -1.54 -13.35
N ALA A 25 4.12 -2.81 -13.53
CA ALA A 25 2.75 -3.28 -13.72
C ALA A 25 1.83 -3.08 -12.51
N THR A 26 2.41 -2.94 -11.31
CA THR A 26 1.64 -2.70 -10.08
C THR A 26 1.28 -1.23 -9.87
N ALA A 27 1.65 -0.35 -10.80
CA ALA A 27 1.41 1.10 -10.74
C ALA A 27 1.88 1.76 -9.43
N THR A 28 3.02 1.31 -8.90
CA THR A 28 3.61 1.83 -7.64
C THR A 28 4.80 2.75 -7.86
N THR A 29 5.45 2.68 -9.03
CA THR A 29 6.60 3.52 -9.38
C THR A 29 6.23 4.46 -10.52
N PRO A 30 5.97 5.75 -10.25
CA PRO A 30 5.60 6.71 -11.28
C PRO A 30 6.68 6.87 -12.35
N TYR A 31 6.24 7.05 -13.59
CA TYR A 31 7.12 7.45 -14.68
C TYR A 31 7.41 8.94 -14.60
N THR A 32 8.70 9.30 -14.66
CA THR A 32 9.17 10.68 -14.48
C THR A 32 9.79 11.30 -15.75
N GLY A 33 9.46 10.75 -16.92
CA GLY A 33 9.92 11.31 -18.21
C GLY A 33 11.25 10.75 -18.72
N GLY A 34 11.79 9.70 -18.11
CA GLY A 34 13.01 9.05 -18.56
C GLY A 34 12.82 8.28 -19.88
N ASN A 35 13.93 8.02 -20.59
CA ASN A 35 13.92 7.21 -21.80
C ASN A 35 13.50 5.76 -21.49
N THR A 36 12.33 5.35 -21.99
CA THR A 36 11.86 3.96 -21.92
C THR A 36 10.88 3.65 -23.02
N PRO A 37 11.03 2.51 -23.74
CA PRO A 37 10.05 2.10 -24.73
C PRO A 37 8.74 1.60 -24.12
N ASN A 38 8.73 1.25 -22.83
CA ASN A 38 7.57 0.64 -22.17
C ASN A 38 7.18 1.41 -20.91
N VAL A 39 5.89 1.68 -20.77
CA VAL A 39 5.25 2.21 -19.57
C VAL A 39 3.95 1.45 -19.29
N TYR A 40 3.47 1.54 -18.07
CA TYR A 40 2.16 1.02 -17.64
C TYR A 40 1.25 2.20 -17.37
N ALA A 41 0.03 2.17 -17.91
CA ALA A 41 -0.93 3.25 -17.75
C ALA A 41 -2.04 2.86 -16.77
N ALA A 42 -2.27 3.70 -15.76
CA ALA A 42 -3.38 3.61 -14.82
C ALA A 42 -3.94 5.02 -14.53
N PRO A 43 -4.53 5.70 -15.55
CA PRO A 43 -5.11 7.01 -15.37
C PRO A 43 -6.44 6.93 -14.60
N THR A 44 -6.81 8.00 -13.90
CA THR A 44 -8.09 8.12 -13.19
C THR A 44 -9.20 8.76 -14.04
N ALA A 45 -8.90 9.10 -15.28
CA ALA A 45 -9.81 9.62 -16.28
C ALA A 45 -9.36 9.18 -17.66
N GLN A 46 -10.24 9.30 -18.67
CA GLN A 46 -9.85 9.08 -20.05
C GLN A 46 -8.67 9.97 -20.42
N THR A 47 -7.56 9.37 -20.85
CA THR A 47 -6.31 10.10 -21.12
C THR A 47 -5.70 9.67 -22.44
N LEU A 48 -5.37 10.65 -23.28
CA LEU A 48 -4.60 10.44 -24.49
C LEU A 48 -3.11 10.56 -24.18
N TYR A 49 -2.37 9.47 -24.35
CA TYR A 49 -0.92 9.46 -24.20
C TYR A 49 -0.24 9.52 -25.55
N THR A 50 0.88 10.22 -25.60
CA THR A 50 1.75 10.36 -26.76
C THR A 50 3.13 9.81 -26.41
N VAL A 51 3.70 8.96 -27.23
CA VAL A 51 5.10 8.59 -27.19
C VAL A 51 5.84 9.29 -28.31
N ARG A 52 6.92 9.95 -27.96
CA ARG A 52 7.88 10.53 -28.94
C ARG A 52 9.09 9.62 -29.04
N ALA A 53 9.37 9.13 -30.22
CA ALA A 53 10.60 8.42 -30.56
C ALA A 53 11.54 9.41 -31.29
N THR A 54 12.73 9.65 -30.71
CA THR A 54 13.73 10.56 -31.25
C THR A 54 14.99 9.79 -31.61
N ASP A 55 15.48 9.97 -32.82
CA ASP A 55 16.79 9.46 -33.23
C ASP A 55 17.89 10.35 -32.61
N VAL A 56 18.74 9.71 -31.80
CA VAL A 56 19.80 10.40 -31.07
C VAL A 56 20.83 11.06 -32.00
N ALA A 57 21.08 10.47 -33.15
CA ALA A 57 22.11 10.94 -34.08
C ALA A 57 21.66 12.16 -34.91
N THR A 58 20.40 12.20 -35.29
CA THR A 58 19.85 13.22 -36.18
C THR A 58 18.95 14.24 -35.51
N GLY A 59 18.42 13.89 -34.30
CA GLY A 59 17.39 14.68 -33.62
C GLY A 59 16.00 14.60 -34.27
N CYS A 60 15.86 13.84 -35.37
CA CYS A 60 14.55 13.63 -35.99
C CYS A 60 13.64 12.82 -35.08
N PHE A 61 12.36 13.15 -35.02
CA PHE A 61 11.41 12.45 -34.19
C PHE A 61 10.12 12.10 -34.90
N THR A 62 9.41 11.15 -34.33
CA THR A 62 8.04 10.80 -34.70
C THR A 62 7.22 10.56 -33.43
N ASP A 63 5.93 10.87 -33.50
CA ASP A 63 5.00 10.73 -32.39
C ASP A 63 3.97 9.63 -32.73
N ALA A 64 3.60 8.85 -31.72
CA ALA A 64 2.46 7.95 -31.74
C ALA A 64 1.58 8.17 -30.52
N THR A 65 0.28 7.96 -30.67
CA THR A 65 -0.68 8.21 -29.60
C THR A 65 -1.48 6.97 -29.25
N VAL A 66 -1.87 6.86 -27.98
CA VAL A 66 -2.81 5.84 -27.50
C VAL A 66 -3.81 6.49 -26.56
N LEU A 67 -5.11 6.24 -26.78
CA LEU A 67 -6.18 6.66 -25.89
C LEU A 67 -6.44 5.55 -24.88
N VAL A 68 -6.24 5.83 -23.60
CA VAL A 68 -6.63 4.93 -22.49
C VAL A 68 -7.97 5.38 -21.97
N ASN A 69 -8.99 4.55 -22.18
CA ASN A 69 -10.33 4.80 -21.71
C ASN A 69 -10.44 4.40 -20.24
N TYR A 70 -10.94 5.32 -19.42
CA TYR A 70 -11.30 5.04 -18.03
C TYR A 70 -12.79 4.69 -17.97
N THR A 71 -13.08 3.48 -17.50
CA THR A 71 -14.46 3.08 -17.23
C THR A 71 -14.65 3.03 -15.71
N PRO A 72 -15.45 3.93 -15.13
CA PRO A 72 -15.74 3.85 -13.70
C PRO A 72 -16.44 2.53 -13.37
N PRO A 73 -16.29 2.01 -12.15
CA PRO A 73 -16.99 0.80 -11.73
C PRO A 73 -18.49 0.98 -11.83
N ALA A 74 -19.18 -0.06 -12.27
CA ALA A 74 -20.63 -0.03 -12.37
C ALA A 74 -21.26 0.25 -11.00
N PRO A 75 -22.21 1.19 -10.89
CA PRO A 75 -22.89 1.45 -9.63
C PRO A 75 -23.77 0.27 -9.24
N THR A 76 -23.83 -0.02 -7.96
CA THR A 76 -24.83 -0.90 -7.38
C THR A 76 -26.02 -0.07 -6.90
N VAL A 77 -27.23 -0.58 -7.11
CA VAL A 77 -28.47 0.08 -6.65
C VAL A 77 -29.11 -0.76 -5.55
N VAL A 78 -29.51 -0.12 -4.47
CA VAL A 78 -30.18 -0.76 -3.33
C VAL A 78 -31.52 -0.06 -3.07
N PRO A 79 -32.61 -0.81 -2.99
CA PRO A 79 -32.75 -2.23 -3.27
C PRO A 79 -32.58 -2.56 -4.76
N SER A 80 -32.15 -3.79 -5.08
CA SER A 80 -31.88 -4.25 -6.46
C SER A 80 -33.17 -4.50 -7.25
N SER A 81 -34.27 -4.71 -6.56
CA SER A 81 -35.64 -4.82 -7.11
C SER A 81 -36.68 -4.33 -6.10
N VAL A 82 -37.75 -3.76 -6.59
CA VAL A 82 -38.89 -3.31 -5.77
C VAL A 82 -40.16 -3.64 -6.52
N THR A 83 -41.13 -4.23 -5.84
CA THR A 83 -42.53 -4.40 -6.32
C THR A 83 -43.41 -3.44 -5.54
N MET A 84 -44.17 -2.63 -6.24
CA MET A 84 -45.07 -1.65 -5.64
C MET A 84 -46.49 -1.86 -6.16
N CYS A 85 -47.47 -1.69 -5.28
CA CYS A 85 -48.87 -1.61 -5.63
C CYS A 85 -49.33 -0.15 -5.84
N LEU A 86 -50.39 0.04 -6.55
CA LEU A 86 -50.96 1.38 -6.72
C LEU A 86 -51.36 1.95 -5.35
N GLY A 87 -50.77 3.09 -5.00
CA GLY A 87 -51.04 3.76 -3.73
C GLY A 87 -49.93 3.53 -2.67
N ASP A 88 -48.92 2.70 -2.94
CA ASP A 88 -47.80 2.51 -2.04
C ASP A 88 -46.96 3.80 -1.94
N PRO A 89 -46.33 4.04 -0.78
CA PRO A 89 -45.42 5.16 -0.61
C PRO A 89 -44.15 5.02 -1.47
N ALA A 90 -43.56 6.14 -1.85
CA ALA A 90 -42.33 6.15 -2.64
C ALA A 90 -41.18 5.41 -1.95
N VAL A 91 -40.45 4.57 -2.68
CA VAL A 91 -39.32 3.82 -2.20
C VAL A 91 -38.03 4.59 -2.51
N LYS A 92 -37.19 4.73 -1.50
CA LYS A 92 -35.86 5.38 -1.66
C LYS A 92 -34.90 4.43 -2.33
N LEU A 93 -34.42 4.79 -3.53
CA LEU A 93 -33.34 4.09 -4.21
C LEU A 93 -31.99 4.77 -3.86
N LYS A 94 -31.00 3.97 -3.53
CA LYS A 94 -29.63 4.43 -3.27
C LYS A 94 -28.71 3.79 -4.30
N SER A 95 -27.83 4.59 -4.91
CA SER A 95 -26.75 4.10 -5.74
C SER A 95 -25.41 4.28 -5.01
N SER A 96 -24.54 3.32 -5.14
CA SER A 96 -23.16 3.41 -4.69
C SER A 96 -22.25 2.75 -5.73
N SER A 97 -21.09 3.34 -5.97
CA SER A 97 -20.01 2.68 -6.68
C SER A 97 -18.85 2.52 -5.72
N SER A 98 -18.29 1.32 -5.64
CA SER A 98 -17.08 1.05 -4.87
C SER A 98 -15.99 0.63 -5.84
N GLN A 99 -14.90 1.37 -5.85
CA GLN A 99 -13.67 0.94 -6.53
C GLN A 99 -12.71 0.41 -5.46
N ALA A 100 -12.19 -0.81 -5.67
CA ALA A 100 -11.13 -1.32 -4.83
C ALA A 100 -9.88 -0.44 -5.05
N PHE A 101 -9.33 0.04 -3.95
CA PHE A 101 -8.12 0.84 -3.92
C PHE A 101 -7.13 0.15 -2.98
N SER A 102 -5.88 0.01 -3.40
CA SER A 102 -4.82 -0.52 -2.56
C SER A 102 -3.64 0.45 -2.59
N SER A 103 -3.09 0.75 -1.43
CA SER A 103 -1.91 1.60 -1.33
C SER A 103 -1.00 1.11 -0.22
N THR A 104 0.30 1.32 -0.42
CA THR A 104 1.34 0.97 0.56
C THR A 104 2.06 2.25 0.97
N PHE A 105 2.20 2.44 2.28
CA PHE A 105 2.93 3.55 2.87
C PHE A 105 4.16 3.00 3.59
N ASN A 106 5.29 3.66 3.42
CA ASN A 106 6.57 3.20 3.98
C ASN A 106 7.20 4.31 4.81
N SER A 107 7.60 3.98 6.04
CA SER A 107 8.30 4.90 6.92
C SER A 107 9.79 5.05 6.56
N GLY A 108 10.32 4.19 5.71
CA GLY A 108 11.77 4.03 5.58
C GLY A 108 12.38 3.45 6.85
N THR A 109 13.69 3.51 6.95
CA THR A 109 14.44 3.12 8.16
C THR A 109 14.38 4.25 9.17
N LEU A 110 13.69 4.02 10.29
CA LEU A 110 13.49 5.05 11.32
C LEU A 110 14.68 5.17 12.27
N ALA A 111 15.49 4.11 12.44
CA ALA A 111 16.65 4.04 13.35
C ALA A 111 16.33 4.55 14.78
N LEU A 112 15.10 4.31 15.25
CA LEU A 112 14.64 4.74 16.57
C LEU A 112 15.02 3.69 17.60
N ALA A 113 15.70 4.12 18.67
CA ALA A 113 15.94 3.27 19.81
C ALA A 113 14.63 3.07 20.59
N ILE A 114 14.33 1.83 20.97
CA ILE A 114 13.25 1.49 21.90
C ILE A 114 13.90 1.37 23.26
N PRO A 115 13.67 2.33 24.18
CA PRO A 115 14.30 2.28 25.48
C PRO A 115 13.66 1.18 26.34
N ASP A 116 14.50 0.51 27.13
CA ASP A 116 14.03 -0.43 28.15
C ASP A 116 13.21 0.30 29.20
N GLY A 117 12.19 -0.38 29.70
CA GLY A 117 11.43 0.09 30.86
C GLY A 117 12.25 0.00 32.17
N PRO A 118 11.79 0.58 33.29
CA PRO A 118 12.46 0.44 34.57
C PRO A 118 12.49 -1.04 34.99
N ALA A 119 13.61 -1.43 35.61
CA ALA A 119 13.88 -2.82 35.99
C ALA A 119 12.97 -3.35 37.13
N SER A 120 12.02 -2.56 37.63
CA SER A 120 11.15 -2.91 38.77
C SER A 120 9.67 -2.94 38.40
N TRP A 121 8.96 -3.94 38.87
CA TRP A 121 7.50 -4.08 38.81
C TRP A 121 6.86 -3.77 40.18
N PRO A 122 5.64 -3.18 40.22
CA PRO A 122 4.80 -2.74 39.09
C PRO A 122 5.28 -1.41 38.49
N GLN A 123 5.22 -1.32 37.16
CA GLN A 123 5.56 -0.07 36.48
C GLN A 123 4.37 0.89 36.47
N THR A 124 4.53 2.02 37.11
CA THR A 124 3.55 3.13 37.10
C THR A 124 3.80 4.12 35.92
N VAL A 125 4.95 4.03 35.29
CA VAL A 125 5.36 4.87 34.17
C VAL A 125 5.97 3.96 33.09
N PHE A 126 5.59 4.15 31.84
CA PHE A 126 6.15 3.43 30.69
C PHE A 126 7.13 4.35 29.93
N PRO A 127 8.39 4.47 30.37
CA PRO A 127 9.36 5.40 29.78
C PRO A 127 9.84 4.96 28.39
N GLY A 128 9.56 3.72 28.00
CA GLY A 128 10.03 3.12 26.75
C GLY A 128 9.07 3.27 25.56
N VAL A 129 8.26 4.33 25.48
CA VAL A 129 7.32 4.49 24.37
C VAL A 129 7.98 5.27 23.22
N VAL A 130 7.96 4.67 22.03
CA VAL A 130 8.37 5.31 20.78
C VAL A 130 7.16 5.39 19.86
N THR A 131 6.82 6.58 19.39
CA THR A 131 5.64 6.82 18.55
C THR A 131 6.05 7.47 17.22
N PRO A 132 6.51 6.69 16.24
CA PRO A 132 6.78 7.21 14.91
C PRO A 132 5.48 7.52 14.17
N ASN A 133 5.45 8.63 13.43
CA ASN A 133 4.35 8.97 12.55
C ASN A 133 4.63 8.43 11.14
N LEU A 134 3.66 7.71 10.57
CA LEU A 134 3.66 7.30 9.17
C LEU A 134 2.68 8.17 8.39
N PRO A 135 3.15 9.10 7.53
CA PRO A 135 2.26 9.89 6.69
C PRO A 135 1.47 9.00 5.74
N VAL A 136 0.15 9.15 5.76
CA VAL A 136 -0.79 8.47 4.86
C VAL A 136 -1.50 9.55 4.04
N SER A 137 -1.38 9.48 2.70
CA SER A 137 -1.98 10.44 1.79
C SER A 137 -2.53 9.76 0.54
N GLY A 138 -3.31 10.49 -0.25
CA GLY A 138 -3.87 9.98 -1.51
C GLY A 138 -4.98 8.95 -1.32
N ILE A 139 -5.53 8.80 -0.12
CA ILE A 139 -6.70 7.96 0.13
C ILE A 139 -7.95 8.72 -0.38
N PRO A 140 -8.81 8.09 -1.21
CA PRO A 140 -10.04 8.73 -1.66
C PRO A 140 -10.92 9.16 -0.50
N ALA A 141 -11.57 10.32 -0.64
CA ALA A 141 -12.56 10.76 0.35
C ALA A 141 -13.68 9.71 0.48
N ASN A 142 -14.10 9.42 1.70
CA ASN A 142 -15.10 8.40 2.03
C ASN A 142 -14.68 6.94 1.74
N ALA A 143 -13.40 6.67 1.56
CA ALA A 143 -12.91 5.30 1.47
C ALA A 143 -13.17 4.54 2.77
N THR A 144 -13.57 3.27 2.65
CA THR A 144 -13.72 2.35 3.77
C THR A 144 -12.58 1.34 3.73
N ILE A 145 -11.90 1.15 4.84
CA ILE A 145 -10.86 0.14 4.97
C ILE A 145 -11.52 -1.24 5.01
N THR A 146 -11.25 -2.07 4.02
CA THR A 146 -11.73 -3.46 3.95
C THR A 146 -10.68 -4.48 4.36
N GLY A 147 -9.42 -4.06 4.38
CA GLY A 147 -8.29 -4.88 4.81
C GLY A 147 -7.07 -4.01 5.10
N MET A 148 -6.25 -4.47 6.01
CA MET A 148 -5.02 -3.78 6.40
C MET A 148 -3.93 -4.80 6.71
N SER A 149 -2.69 -4.44 6.38
CA SER A 149 -1.51 -5.14 6.85
C SER A 149 -0.42 -4.16 7.29
N VAL A 150 0.32 -4.55 8.30
CA VAL A 150 1.47 -3.78 8.83
C VAL A 150 2.68 -4.67 8.78
N LYS A 151 3.72 -4.25 8.04
CA LYS A 151 5.01 -4.93 8.02
C LYS A 151 5.94 -4.30 9.03
N LEU A 152 6.51 -5.12 9.91
CA LEU A 152 7.38 -4.72 10.99
C LEU A 152 8.80 -5.29 10.78
N ASN A 153 9.80 -4.44 11.04
CA ASN A 153 11.19 -4.82 11.24
C ASN A 153 11.67 -4.11 12.50
N LEU A 154 11.73 -4.85 13.60
CA LEU A 154 12.10 -4.35 14.92
C LEU A 154 13.22 -5.22 15.48
N THR A 155 14.26 -4.56 16.02
CA THR A 155 15.33 -5.23 16.76
C THR A 155 15.12 -4.98 18.24
N HIS A 156 14.90 -6.05 19.01
CA HIS A 156 14.75 -6.02 20.44
C HIS A 156 15.20 -7.34 21.04
N THR A 157 15.87 -7.32 22.17
CA THR A 157 16.47 -8.52 22.76
C THR A 157 15.44 -9.46 23.39
N TYR A 158 14.31 -8.91 23.88
CA TYR A 158 13.26 -9.67 24.55
C TYR A 158 11.88 -9.16 24.15
N ILE A 159 11.31 -9.73 23.08
CA ILE A 159 10.06 -9.24 22.48
C ILE A 159 8.82 -9.40 23.35
N ALA A 160 8.85 -10.29 24.36
CA ALA A 160 7.74 -10.44 25.31
C ALA A 160 7.51 -9.21 26.20
N ASP A 161 8.45 -8.29 26.25
CA ASP A 161 8.28 -7.01 26.94
C ASP A 161 7.63 -5.94 26.08
N MET A 162 7.42 -6.24 24.78
CA MET A 162 6.90 -5.27 23.84
C MET A 162 5.39 -5.30 23.77
N VAL A 163 4.83 -4.10 23.59
CA VAL A 163 3.45 -3.87 23.15
C VAL A 163 3.51 -3.04 21.90
N ILE A 164 2.94 -3.54 20.83
CA ILE A 164 2.93 -2.86 19.51
C ILE A 164 1.50 -2.49 19.18
N VAL A 165 1.27 -1.19 18.98
CA VAL A 165 -0.04 -0.67 18.64
C VAL A 165 0.01 0.18 17.38
N LEU A 166 -1.05 0.16 16.62
CA LEU A 166 -1.30 1.11 15.55
C LEU A 166 -2.36 2.10 16.01
N LYS A 167 -2.02 3.39 16.03
CA LYS A 167 -2.96 4.45 16.40
C LYS A 167 -3.42 5.21 15.16
N ALA A 168 -4.72 5.24 14.94
CA ALA A 168 -5.33 6.00 13.87
C ALA A 168 -5.39 7.52 14.21
N PRO A 169 -5.52 8.42 13.21
CA PRO A 169 -5.61 9.85 13.43
C PRO A 169 -6.80 10.28 14.32
N ASN A 170 -7.88 9.52 14.33
CA ASN A 170 -9.04 9.75 15.19
C ASN A 170 -8.84 9.27 16.64
N GLY A 171 -7.63 8.76 16.97
CA GLY A 171 -7.29 8.29 18.30
C GLY A 171 -7.60 6.80 18.56
N GLN A 172 -8.26 6.10 17.65
CA GLN A 172 -8.49 4.66 17.78
C GLN A 172 -7.15 3.90 17.76
N VAL A 173 -7.07 2.87 18.62
CA VAL A 173 -5.87 2.05 18.79
C VAL A 173 -6.20 0.61 18.41
N PHE A 174 -5.32 0.00 17.65
CA PHE A 174 -5.34 -1.42 17.30
C PHE A 174 -4.11 -2.07 17.89
N ASN A 175 -4.31 -3.03 18.78
CA ASN A 175 -3.21 -3.84 19.30
C ASN A 175 -2.77 -4.82 18.23
N LEU A 176 -1.50 -4.73 17.85
CA LEU A 176 -0.87 -5.65 16.88
C LEU A 176 -0.19 -6.79 17.63
N ASP A 177 0.42 -6.49 18.74
CA ASP A 177 1.07 -7.42 19.66
C ASP A 177 0.97 -6.90 21.10
N ALA A 178 0.78 -7.81 22.08
CA ALA A 178 0.79 -7.50 23.49
C ALA A 178 1.52 -8.61 24.26
N ASN A 179 2.81 -8.39 24.53
CA ASN A 179 3.64 -9.29 25.34
C ASN A 179 3.63 -10.75 24.86
N ILE A 180 3.80 -10.96 23.56
CA ILE A 180 3.73 -12.31 22.98
C ILE A 180 4.75 -13.27 23.62
N ASN A 181 4.32 -14.51 23.86
CA ASN A 181 5.14 -15.58 24.44
C ASN A 181 5.79 -15.26 25.79
N LYS A 182 5.17 -14.39 26.60
CA LYS A 182 5.69 -13.99 27.93
C LYS A 182 6.01 -15.18 28.85
N THR A 183 5.31 -16.29 28.68
CA THR A 183 5.49 -17.51 29.51
C THR A 183 6.40 -18.57 28.87
N GLY A 184 6.74 -18.43 27.59
CA GLY A 184 7.44 -19.45 26.80
C GLY A 184 8.91 -19.17 26.49
N GLY A 185 9.49 -18.10 27.04
CA GLY A 185 10.83 -17.66 26.66
C GLY A 185 10.80 -16.93 25.33
N ALA A 186 10.66 -15.62 25.41
CA ALA A 186 10.65 -14.79 24.23
C ALA A 186 12.06 -14.72 23.63
N GLY A 187 12.18 -15.05 22.40
CA GLY A 187 13.36 -14.74 21.61
C GLY A 187 13.44 -13.26 21.25
N ALA A 188 14.29 -12.94 20.29
CA ALA A 188 14.55 -11.58 19.86
C ALA A 188 13.93 -11.30 18.48
N ASN A 189 13.59 -10.03 18.28
CA ASN A 189 13.29 -9.40 17.00
C ASN A 189 11.97 -9.81 16.33
N PHE A 190 11.44 -8.85 15.57
CA PHE A 190 10.47 -9.07 14.51
C PHE A 190 11.15 -8.76 13.17
N ILE A 191 11.30 -9.74 12.30
CA ILE A 191 12.00 -9.60 11.00
C ILE A 191 11.06 -9.97 9.88
N ASN A 192 10.74 -9.01 9.00
CA ASN A 192 9.76 -9.21 7.94
C ASN A 192 8.43 -9.77 8.44
N THR A 193 8.04 -9.37 9.63
CA THR A 193 6.78 -9.78 10.26
C THR A 193 5.65 -8.97 9.69
N ILE A 194 4.64 -9.62 9.14
CA ILE A 194 3.46 -8.96 8.57
C ILE A 194 2.26 -9.30 9.46
N ILE A 195 1.66 -8.29 10.07
CA ILE A 195 0.37 -8.42 10.76
C ILE A 195 -0.73 -8.02 9.78
N SER A 196 -1.62 -8.95 9.43
CA SER A 196 -2.63 -8.76 8.39
C SER A 196 -4.02 -9.15 8.87
N SER A 197 -5.01 -8.33 8.53
CA SER A 197 -6.43 -8.63 8.77
C SER A 197 -6.94 -9.83 7.96
N ALA A 198 -6.23 -10.24 6.91
CA ALA A 198 -6.56 -11.39 6.08
C ALA A 198 -5.94 -12.70 6.57
N SER A 199 -4.98 -12.65 7.52
CA SER A 199 -4.33 -13.86 8.03
C SER A 199 -5.21 -14.57 9.07
N THR A 200 -5.24 -15.89 9.00
CA THR A 200 -5.89 -16.76 10.00
C THR A 200 -4.92 -17.27 11.06
N THR A 201 -3.62 -17.23 10.79
CA THR A 201 -2.58 -17.70 11.71
C THR A 201 -2.30 -16.64 12.77
N PRO A 202 -2.53 -16.91 14.06
CA PRO A 202 -2.23 -15.93 15.11
C PRO A 202 -0.72 -15.74 15.26
N LEU A 203 -0.31 -14.55 15.71
CA LEU A 203 1.10 -14.25 15.95
C LEU A 203 1.70 -15.17 17.02
N SER A 204 0.91 -15.57 18.02
CA SER A 204 1.30 -16.52 19.07
C SER A 204 1.62 -17.94 18.58
N ALA A 205 1.17 -18.30 17.38
CA ALA A 205 1.54 -19.57 16.74
C ALA A 205 2.90 -19.51 16.03
N GLY A 206 3.51 -18.32 15.92
CA GLY A 206 4.84 -18.13 15.36
C GLY A 206 5.96 -18.37 16.37
N ALA A 207 7.17 -18.21 15.88
CA ALA A 207 8.38 -18.26 16.69
C ALA A 207 9.34 -17.12 16.28
N PRO A 208 10.13 -16.57 17.22
CA PRO A 208 11.11 -15.55 16.90
C PRO A 208 12.05 -15.98 15.76
N PRO A 209 12.37 -15.09 14.83
CA PRO A 209 12.04 -13.66 14.78
C PRO A 209 10.71 -13.33 14.10
N TYR A 210 9.72 -14.19 14.16
CA TYR A 210 8.34 -14.05 13.62
C TYR A 210 8.27 -13.67 12.14
N THR A 211 9.15 -14.20 11.36
CA THR A 211 9.14 -14.00 9.90
C THR A 211 7.90 -14.66 9.28
N GLY A 212 7.07 -13.90 8.59
CA GLY A 212 5.86 -14.40 7.95
C GLY A 212 4.66 -13.49 8.10
N THR A 213 3.48 -14.03 7.80
CA THR A 213 2.21 -13.29 7.85
C THR A 213 1.29 -13.88 8.92
N PHE A 214 0.87 -13.03 9.84
CA PHE A 214 0.08 -13.39 11.01
C PHE A 214 -1.13 -12.46 11.14
N ARG A 215 -2.15 -12.88 11.88
CA ARG A 215 -3.16 -11.95 12.40
C ARG A 215 -2.66 -11.34 13.71
N ALA A 216 -3.16 -10.17 14.04
CA ALA A 216 -2.96 -9.59 15.36
C ALA A 216 -3.46 -10.56 16.46
N ASP A 217 -2.68 -10.70 17.50
CA ASP A 217 -2.96 -11.61 18.62
C ASP A 217 -2.60 -10.90 19.92
N ALA A 218 -3.43 -9.93 20.27
CA ALA A 218 -3.34 -9.25 21.55
C ALA A 218 -4.01 -10.15 22.61
N VAL A 219 -3.23 -11.03 23.19
CA VAL A 219 -3.64 -11.77 24.38
C VAL A 219 -3.34 -10.88 25.57
N GLY A 220 -4.35 -10.10 25.98
CA GLY A 220 -4.29 -9.31 27.20
C GLY A 220 -5.05 -9.99 28.33
#